data_599ce077fcd0eab175684a5db5aacf4c
#
_entry.id   599ce077fcd0eab175684a5db5aacf4c
#
_cell.length_a   1.000
_cell.length_b   1.000
_cell.length_c   1.000
_cell.angle_alpha   90.00
_cell.angle_beta   90.00
_cell.angle_gamma   90.00
#
_symmetry.space_group_name_H-M   'P 1'
#
loop_
_entity.id
_entity.type
_entity.pdbx_description
1 polymer ?
#
loop_
_entity_poly.entity_id
_entity_poly.type
_entity_poly.pdbx_seq_one_letter_code
_entity_poly.pdbx_strand_id
1 'polypeptide(L)'
;MKIIGIGEVVWDCFPEGKRLGGAPINFCFFAKELGAESYPVTAIGDDELGDETFAVLKETGLDLGYISRNILPTGKVLVSLNEAGVPQYDIVENVAWDAIECSPATMKLVGDADAVCWGSLAQRSEKSRAAILRLIDAVPDTSLKVFDINIRQHFYSTDLIVESLQKANVLKLNEDELPLLISLLSLSTDCVELSQNSLLVFAQICYIHTGRST
;
A
#
# COMPACT_ATOMS: atom_id res chain seq x y z
N MET A 1 8.65 -18.02 -3.02
CA MET A 1 8.09 -17.12 -1.99
C MET A 1 6.77 -16.58 -2.50
N LYS A 2 5.75 -16.62 -1.64
CA LYS A 2 4.41 -16.11 -1.93
C LYS A 2 4.27 -14.71 -1.32
N ILE A 3 4.19 -13.70 -2.19
CA ILE A 3 4.20 -12.27 -1.82
C ILE A 3 2.84 -11.67 -2.16
N ILE A 4 2.25 -10.91 -1.24
CA ILE A 4 0.93 -10.33 -1.42
C ILE A 4 0.99 -8.83 -1.18
N GLY A 5 0.45 -8.05 -2.11
CA GLY A 5 0.23 -6.62 -1.94
C GLY A 5 -1.26 -6.32 -1.81
N ILE A 6 -1.67 -5.70 -0.71
CA ILE A 6 -3.08 -5.40 -0.42
C ILE A 6 -3.29 -3.89 -0.40
N GLY A 7 -4.16 -3.37 -1.24
CA GLY A 7 -4.50 -1.95 -1.22
C GLY A 7 -4.88 -1.38 -2.58
N GLU A 8 -4.50 -0.12 -2.80
CA GLU A 8 -4.91 0.65 -3.95
C GLU A 8 -4.23 0.22 -5.25
N VAL A 9 -4.98 0.35 -6.34
CA VAL A 9 -4.51 0.43 -7.72
C VAL A 9 -5.05 1.72 -8.32
N VAL A 10 -4.19 2.54 -8.91
CA VAL A 10 -4.56 3.88 -9.37
C VAL A 10 -3.96 4.18 -10.74
N TRP A 11 -4.67 4.98 -11.51
CA TRP A 11 -4.14 5.64 -12.69
C TRP A 11 -3.73 7.06 -12.35
N ASP A 12 -2.46 7.37 -12.44
CA ASP A 12 -1.97 8.75 -12.41
C ASP A 12 -2.22 9.38 -13.78
N CYS A 13 -3.21 10.29 -13.83
CA CYS A 13 -3.68 10.94 -15.05
C CYS A 13 -2.99 12.30 -15.22
N PHE A 14 -1.97 12.33 -16.06
CA PHE A 14 -1.24 13.54 -16.44
C PHE A 14 -1.87 14.17 -17.72
N PRO A 15 -1.61 15.45 -18.00
CA PRO A 15 -2.06 16.07 -19.25
C PRO A 15 -1.59 15.35 -20.53
N GLU A 16 -0.40 14.76 -20.50
CA GLU A 16 0.23 14.04 -21.61
C GLU A 16 -0.10 12.54 -21.68
N GLY A 17 -0.83 12.00 -20.71
CA GLY A 17 -1.18 10.59 -20.66
C GLY A 17 -1.38 10.06 -19.26
N LYS A 18 -1.52 8.77 -19.10
CA LYS A 18 -1.75 8.14 -17.81
C LYS A 18 -0.78 6.98 -17.54
N ARG A 19 -0.52 6.71 -16.27
CA ARG A 19 0.35 5.63 -15.81
C ARG A 19 -0.32 4.84 -14.71
N LEU A 20 -0.26 3.52 -14.80
CA LEU A 20 -0.75 2.65 -13.74
C LEU A 20 0.24 2.62 -12.58
N GLY A 21 -0.27 2.74 -11.36
CA GLY A 21 0.48 2.76 -10.13
C GLY A 21 -0.33 2.17 -8.96
N GLY A 22 0.14 2.49 -7.76
CA GLY A 22 -0.35 1.97 -6.49
C GLY A 22 0.79 1.25 -5.77
N ALA A 23 1.07 1.64 -4.53
CA ALA A 23 2.20 1.07 -3.78
C ALA A 23 2.12 -0.46 -3.64
N PRO A 24 0.95 -1.06 -3.32
CA PRO A 24 0.82 -2.52 -3.23
C PRO A 24 1.04 -3.23 -4.58
N ILE A 25 0.61 -2.61 -5.69
CA ILE A 25 0.80 -3.16 -7.02
C ILE A 25 2.28 -3.13 -7.41
N ASN A 26 2.95 -2.01 -7.18
CA ASN A 26 4.39 -1.88 -7.44
C ASN A 26 5.20 -2.87 -6.61
N PHE A 27 4.82 -3.09 -5.34
CA PHE A 27 5.43 -4.11 -4.49
C PHE A 27 5.31 -5.51 -5.11
N CYS A 28 4.11 -5.89 -5.57
CA CYS A 28 3.89 -7.16 -6.24
C CYS A 28 4.71 -7.28 -7.53
N PHE A 29 4.74 -6.23 -8.34
CA PHE A 29 5.48 -6.20 -9.61
C PHE A 29 6.98 -6.44 -9.38
N PHE A 30 7.62 -5.67 -8.50
CA PHE A 30 9.05 -5.83 -8.22
C PHE A 30 9.38 -7.17 -7.55
N ALA A 31 8.51 -7.67 -6.67
CA ALA A 31 8.70 -9.00 -6.09
C ALA A 31 8.64 -10.11 -7.18
N LYS A 32 7.74 -9.97 -8.15
CA LYS A 32 7.64 -10.87 -9.31
C LYS A 32 8.90 -10.84 -10.17
N GLU A 33 9.42 -9.64 -10.48
CA GLU A 33 10.68 -9.49 -11.24
C GLU A 33 11.87 -10.15 -10.53
N LEU A 34 11.82 -10.23 -9.19
CA LEU A 34 12.82 -10.93 -8.37
C LEU A 34 12.54 -12.44 -8.23
N GLY A 35 11.55 -12.97 -8.94
CA GLY A 35 11.26 -14.41 -8.99
C GLY A 35 10.28 -14.91 -7.93
N ALA A 36 9.55 -14.02 -7.25
CA ALA A 36 8.49 -14.43 -6.32
C ALA A 36 7.18 -14.75 -7.05
N GLU A 37 6.34 -15.54 -6.42
CA GLU A 37 4.92 -15.67 -6.75
C GLU A 37 4.18 -14.48 -6.12
N SER A 38 3.64 -13.56 -6.92
CA SER A 38 3.10 -12.29 -6.44
C SER A 38 1.63 -12.11 -6.78
N TYR A 39 0.88 -11.67 -5.78
CA TYR A 39 -0.58 -11.63 -5.79
C TYR A 39 -1.10 -10.27 -5.33
N PRO A 40 -1.57 -9.41 -6.24
CA PRO A 40 -2.27 -8.18 -5.85
C PRO A 40 -3.68 -8.51 -5.34
N VAL A 41 -4.02 -7.99 -4.16
CA VAL A 41 -5.37 -8.01 -3.58
C VAL A 41 -5.89 -6.57 -3.58
N THR A 42 -6.79 -6.29 -4.50
CA THR A 42 -7.35 -4.95 -4.74
C THR A 42 -8.73 -5.04 -5.36
N ALA A 43 -9.33 -3.89 -5.67
CA ALA A 43 -10.57 -3.81 -6.44
C ALA A 43 -10.46 -2.77 -7.55
N ILE A 44 -11.04 -3.09 -8.69
CA ILE A 44 -11.21 -2.23 -9.87
C ILE A 44 -12.70 -2.07 -10.19
N GLY A 45 -13.03 -1.03 -10.93
CA GLY A 45 -14.40 -0.79 -11.38
C GLY A 45 -14.84 -1.78 -12.47
N ASP A 46 -16.16 -1.91 -12.62
CA ASP A 46 -16.75 -2.55 -13.77
C ASP A 46 -16.92 -1.48 -14.88
N ASP A 47 -15.79 -0.94 -15.32
CA ASP A 47 -15.68 0.15 -16.28
C ASP A 47 -14.49 -0.06 -17.26
N GLU A 48 -14.43 0.74 -18.32
CA GLU A 48 -13.37 0.65 -19.34
C GLU A 48 -11.97 0.79 -18.73
N LEU A 49 -11.81 1.65 -17.72
CA LEU A 49 -10.52 1.86 -17.05
C LEU A 49 -10.12 0.63 -16.22
N GLY A 50 -11.10 -0.09 -15.65
CA GLY A 50 -10.89 -1.36 -14.98
C GLY A 50 -10.48 -2.46 -15.95
N ASP A 51 -11.05 -2.50 -17.15
CA ASP A 51 -10.64 -3.44 -18.21
C ASP A 51 -9.21 -3.18 -18.64
N GLU A 52 -8.86 -1.90 -18.84
CA GLU A 52 -7.49 -1.50 -19.18
C GLU A 52 -6.51 -1.84 -18.04
N THR A 53 -6.88 -1.57 -16.77
CA THR A 53 -6.08 -1.96 -15.61
C THR A 53 -5.78 -3.45 -15.62
N PHE A 54 -6.81 -4.27 -15.83
CA PHE A 54 -6.66 -5.72 -15.87
C PHE A 54 -5.76 -6.17 -17.03
N ALA A 55 -5.91 -5.56 -18.21
CA ALA A 55 -5.08 -5.86 -19.37
C ALA A 55 -3.59 -5.53 -19.13
N VAL A 56 -3.30 -4.33 -18.61
CA VAL A 56 -1.92 -3.91 -18.31
C VAL A 56 -1.28 -4.81 -17.24
N LEU A 57 -2.01 -5.12 -16.16
CA LEU A 57 -1.48 -6.00 -15.11
C LEU A 57 -1.24 -7.43 -15.61
N LYS A 58 -2.07 -7.92 -16.52
CA LYS A 58 -1.89 -9.24 -17.13
C LYS A 58 -0.57 -9.37 -17.88
N GLU A 59 -0.12 -8.30 -18.53
CA GLU A 59 1.17 -8.28 -19.25
C GLU A 59 2.37 -8.38 -18.30
N THR A 60 2.22 -8.02 -17.04
CA THR A 60 3.28 -8.15 -16.01
C THR A 60 3.45 -9.58 -15.52
N GLY A 61 2.55 -10.50 -15.88
CA GLY A 61 2.57 -11.89 -15.41
C GLY A 61 2.20 -12.07 -13.93
N LEU A 62 1.63 -11.06 -13.29
CA LEU A 62 1.04 -11.18 -11.94
C LEU A 62 -0.18 -12.11 -11.97
N ASP A 63 -0.42 -12.81 -10.87
CA ASP A 63 -1.67 -13.56 -10.70
C ASP A 63 -2.79 -12.59 -10.29
N LEU A 64 -3.76 -12.39 -11.17
CA LEU A 64 -4.85 -11.44 -11.01
C LEU A 64 -6.12 -12.04 -10.41
N GLY A 65 -6.07 -13.30 -9.98
CA GLY A 65 -7.24 -14.02 -9.44
C GLY A 65 -7.83 -13.43 -8.15
N TYR A 66 -7.16 -12.44 -7.57
CA TYR A 66 -7.57 -11.79 -6.32
C TYR A 66 -7.89 -10.30 -6.50
N ILE A 67 -8.01 -9.84 -7.74
CA ILE A 67 -8.53 -8.53 -8.07
C ILE A 67 -10.04 -8.63 -8.22
N SER A 68 -10.79 -7.98 -7.34
CA SER A 68 -12.25 -7.95 -7.42
C SER A 68 -12.75 -6.81 -8.30
N ARG A 69 -13.99 -6.93 -8.79
CA ARG A 69 -14.69 -5.86 -9.49
C ARG A 69 -15.90 -5.42 -8.69
N ASN A 70 -16.22 -4.14 -8.74
CA ASN A 70 -17.43 -3.59 -8.14
C ASN A 70 -17.96 -2.39 -8.95
N ILE A 71 -19.10 -1.86 -8.51
CA ILE A 71 -19.83 -0.78 -9.22
C ILE A 71 -19.19 0.61 -9.07
N LEU A 72 -18.21 0.77 -8.16
CA LEU A 72 -17.51 2.03 -8.02
C LEU A 72 -16.49 2.19 -9.16
N PRO A 73 -16.19 3.42 -9.59
CA PRO A 73 -15.25 3.65 -10.69
C PRO A 73 -13.83 3.19 -10.31
N THR A 74 -13.06 2.80 -11.31
CA THR A 74 -11.63 2.47 -11.13
C THR A 74 -10.85 3.68 -10.60
N GLY A 75 -9.93 3.42 -9.66
CA GLY A 75 -9.17 4.45 -8.98
C GLY A 75 -8.28 5.28 -9.90
N LYS A 76 -8.29 6.59 -9.71
CA LYS A 76 -7.44 7.53 -10.43
C LYS A 76 -7.00 8.70 -9.57
N VAL A 77 -5.86 9.25 -9.93
CA VAL A 77 -5.29 10.49 -9.41
C VAL A 77 -5.25 11.49 -10.56
N LEU A 78 -5.91 12.61 -10.40
CA LEU A 78 -5.85 13.70 -11.38
C LEU A 78 -4.61 14.56 -11.08
N VAL A 79 -3.75 14.69 -12.06
CA VAL A 79 -2.54 15.51 -11.94
C VAL A 79 -2.74 16.77 -12.76
N SER A 80 -2.77 17.92 -12.10
CA SER A 80 -2.83 19.23 -12.71
C SER A 80 -1.61 20.06 -12.34
N LEU A 81 -1.30 21.10 -13.12
CA LEU A 81 -0.26 22.05 -12.77
C LEU A 81 -0.92 23.30 -12.21
N ASN A 82 -0.40 23.83 -11.11
CA ASN A 82 -0.81 25.14 -10.61
C ASN A 82 -0.22 26.27 -11.47
N GLU A 83 -0.55 27.54 -11.16
CA GLU A 83 -0.07 28.70 -11.89
C GLU A 83 1.48 28.83 -11.91
N ALA A 84 2.16 28.21 -10.95
CA ALA A 84 3.62 28.17 -10.87
C ALA A 84 4.23 26.94 -11.58
N GLY A 85 3.42 26.11 -12.26
CA GLY A 85 3.87 24.89 -12.92
C GLY A 85 4.18 23.72 -11.97
N VAL A 86 3.77 23.82 -10.70
CA VAL A 86 3.97 22.76 -9.71
C VAL A 86 2.82 21.73 -9.81
N PRO A 87 3.13 20.43 -9.89
CA PRO A 87 2.10 19.40 -9.93
C PRO A 87 1.22 19.39 -8.66
N GLN A 88 -0.07 19.35 -8.87
CA GLN A 88 -1.08 19.10 -7.85
C GLN A 88 -1.74 17.77 -8.13
N TYR A 89 -1.87 16.95 -7.09
CA TYR A 89 -2.44 15.61 -7.15
C TYR A 89 -3.80 15.63 -6.45
N ASP A 90 -4.82 15.16 -7.14
CA ASP A 90 -6.16 14.96 -6.58
C ASP A 90 -6.51 13.48 -6.64
N ILE A 91 -6.49 12.82 -5.48
CA ILE A 91 -6.80 11.38 -5.37
C ILE A 91 -8.31 11.25 -5.26
N VAL A 92 -8.94 10.79 -6.34
CA VAL A 92 -10.39 10.64 -6.41
C VAL A 92 -10.90 9.69 -5.33
N GLU A 93 -11.94 10.12 -4.62
CA GLU A 93 -12.61 9.33 -3.59
C GLU A 93 -13.78 8.52 -4.15
N ASN A 94 -14.31 7.56 -3.36
CA ASN A 94 -15.41 6.68 -3.74
C ASN A 94 -15.12 5.88 -5.01
N VAL A 95 -13.95 5.28 -5.04
CA VAL A 95 -13.46 4.42 -6.13
C VAL A 95 -13.43 2.96 -5.72
N ALA A 96 -13.20 2.06 -6.67
CA ALA A 96 -13.36 0.62 -6.47
C ALA A 96 -12.52 0.06 -5.30
N TRP A 97 -11.27 0.50 -5.13
CA TRP A 97 -10.42 0.05 -4.03
C TRP A 97 -10.81 0.64 -2.65
N ASP A 98 -11.76 1.56 -2.57
CA ASP A 98 -12.41 1.94 -1.31
C ASP A 98 -13.40 0.86 -0.82
N ALA A 99 -13.60 -0.20 -1.62
CA ALA A 99 -14.47 -1.33 -1.31
C ALA A 99 -13.79 -2.69 -1.55
N ILE A 100 -12.52 -2.82 -1.14
CA ILE A 100 -11.80 -4.10 -1.13
C ILE A 100 -12.56 -5.11 -0.27
N GLU A 101 -12.63 -6.37 -0.73
CA GLU A 101 -13.35 -7.43 -0.05
C GLU A 101 -12.41 -8.47 0.56
N CYS A 102 -12.77 -8.92 1.76
CA CYS A 102 -12.16 -10.06 2.41
C CYS A 102 -12.97 -11.32 2.08
N SER A 103 -12.61 -12.01 0.99
CA SER A 103 -13.25 -13.25 0.56
C SER A 103 -12.60 -14.50 1.22
N PRO A 104 -13.27 -15.65 1.23
CA PRO A 104 -12.65 -16.91 1.65
C PRO A 104 -11.38 -17.25 0.85
N ALA A 105 -11.32 -16.87 -0.44
CA ALA A 105 -10.16 -17.10 -1.29
C ALA A 105 -8.97 -16.20 -0.87
N THR A 106 -9.20 -14.91 -0.61
CA THR A 106 -8.16 -14.00 -0.13
C THR A 106 -7.70 -14.37 1.28
N MET A 107 -8.59 -14.81 2.15
CA MET A 107 -8.24 -15.31 3.49
C MET A 107 -7.31 -16.53 3.42
N LYS A 108 -7.61 -17.49 2.54
CA LYS A 108 -6.74 -18.65 2.31
C LYS A 108 -5.39 -18.22 1.74
N LEU A 109 -5.39 -17.28 0.79
CA LEU A 109 -4.17 -16.78 0.16
C LEU A 109 -3.21 -16.17 1.19
N VAL A 110 -3.71 -15.28 2.07
CA VAL A 110 -2.86 -14.61 3.08
C VAL A 110 -2.41 -15.56 4.18
N GLY A 111 -3.19 -16.61 4.48
CA GLY A 111 -2.82 -17.65 5.42
C GLY A 111 -1.61 -18.51 4.98
N ASP A 112 -1.28 -18.50 3.69
CA ASP A 112 -0.14 -19.20 3.11
C ASP A 112 0.98 -18.24 2.67
N ALA A 113 0.94 -16.95 3.04
CA ALA A 113 1.87 -15.94 2.57
C ALA A 113 3.23 -16.02 3.27
N ASP A 114 4.32 -15.79 2.53
CA ASP A 114 5.65 -15.54 3.09
C ASP A 114 5.84 -14.05 3.45
N ALA A 115 5.20 -13.15 2.68
CA ALA A 115 5.19 -11.72 2.99
C ALA A 115 3.90 -11.07 2.50
N VAL A 116 3.43 -10.08 3.26
CA VAL A 116 2.29 -9.22 2.90
C VAL A 116 2.69 -7.76 3.07
N CYS A 117 2.33 -6.91 2.10
CA CYS A 117 2.51 -5.47 2.16
C CYS A 117 1.16 -4.76 2.03
N TRP A 118 0.94 -3.76 2.87
CA TRP A 118 -0.22 -2.85 2.80
C TRP A 118 0.19 -1.42 3.13
N GLY A 119 -0.64 -0.45 2.73
CA GLY A 119 -0.39 0.98 2.99
C GLY A 119 -1.48 1.65 3.80
N SER A 120 -1.31 2.96 4.04
CA SER A 120 -2.31 3.80 4.72
C SER A 120 -3.46 4.19 3.78
N LEU A 121 -3.18 4.49 2.51
CA LEU A 121 -4.12 5.11 1.59
C LEU A 121 -5.40 4.29 1.38
N ALA A 122 -5.28 3.00 1.13
CA ALA A 122 -6.45 2.13 0.94
C ALA A 122 -7.29 1.94 2.20
N GLN A 123 -6.77 2.32 3.36
CA GLN A 123 -7.48 2.29 4.65
C GLN A 123 -8.31 3.56 4.92
N ARG A 124 -8.35 4.53 3.99
CA ARG A 124 -9.17 5.74 4.12
C ARG A 124 -10.67 5.43 4.18
N SER A 125 -11.10 4.36 3.52
CA SER A 125 -12.46 3.85 3.59
C SER A 125 -12.58 2.80 4.70
N GLU A 126 -13.61 2.92 5.54
CA GLU A 126 -13.89 1.96 6.61
C GLU A 126 -14.08 0.53 6.09
N LYS A 127 -14.72 0.38 4.91
CA LYS A 127 -14.96 -0.93 4.29
C LYS A 127 -13.64 -1.61 3.93
N SER A 128 -12.75 -0.91 3.22
CA SER A 128 -11.45 -1.46 2.85
C SER A 128 -10.55 -1.63 4.06
N ARG A 129 -10.57 -0.69 5.02
CA ARG A 129 -9.81 -0.82 6.27
C ARG A 129 -10.17 -2.10 7.02
N ALA A 130 -11.46 -2.34 7.23
CA ALA A 130 -11.93 -3.55 7.90
C ALA A 130 -11.50 -4.84 7.17
N ALA A 131 -11.57 -4.85 5.84
CA ALA A 131 -11.12 -5.98 5.03
C ALA A 131 -9.61 -6.19 5.13
N ILE A 132 -8.81 -5.13 4.99
CA ILE A 132 -7.34 -5.16 5.08
C ILE A 132 -6.91 -5.68 6.45
N LEU A 133 -7.41 -5.12 7.54
CA LEU A 133 -7.03 -5.52 8.89
C LEU A 133 -7.38 -6.99 9.16
N ARG A 134 -8.54 -7.44 8.70
CA ARG A 134 -8.95 -8.84 8.81
C ARG A 134 -8.04 -9.79 8.02
N LEU A 135 -7.59 -9.37 6.83
CA LEU A 135 -6.63 -10.15 6.03
C LEU A 135 -5.27 -10.22 6.74
N ILE A 136 -4.78 -9.09 7.28
CA ILE A 136 -3.49 -9.04 7.99
C ILE A 136 -3.52 -9.90 9.26
N ASP A 137 -4.64 -9.97 9.97
CA ASP A 137 -4.80 -10.83 11.15
C ASP A 137 -4.73 -12.33 10.82
N ALA A 138 -4.99 -12.71 9.57
CA ALA A 138 -4.88 -14.10 9.11
C ALA A 138 -3.48 -14.46 8.58
N VAL A 139 -2.57 -13.49 8.45
CA VAL A 139 -1.19 -13.74 8.02
C VAL A 139 -0.41 -14.43 9.13
N PRO A 140 0.34 -15.53 8.85
CA PRO A 140 1.14 -16.20 9.85
C PRO A 140 2.13 -15.27 10.56
N ASP A 141 2.40 -15.49 11.84
CA ASP A 141 3.36 -14.68 12.60
C ASP A 141 4.80 -14.85 12.14
N THR A 142 5.10 -15.93 11.42
CA THR A 142 6.40 -16.19 10.81
C THR A 142 6.63 -15.43 9.52
N SER A 143 5.60 -14.79 8.96
CA SER A 143 5.65 -14.07 7.69
C SER A 143 6.08 -12.62 7.89
N LEU A 144 6.60 -12.01 6.83
CA LEU A 144 6.88 -10.58 6.82
C LEU A 144 5.58 -9.80 6.65
N LYS A 145 5.25 -8.96 7.63
CA LYS A 145 4.09 -8.06 7.64
C LYS A 145 4.62 -6.63 7.43
N VAL A 146 4.64 -6.19 6.17
CA VAL A 146 5.24 -4.92 5.75
C VAL A 146 4.17 -3.83 5.70
N PHE A 147 4.27 -2.84 6.57
CA PHE A 147 3.46 -1.63 6.50
C PHE A 147 4.24 -0.54 5.74
N ASP A 148 3.83 -0.22 4.52
CA ASP A 148 4.31 0.93 3.75
C ASP A 148 3.43 2.13 4.11
N ILE A 149 3.93 3.01 5.01
CA ILE A 149 3.11 4.10 5.54
C ILE A 149 2.54 4.98 4.44
N ASN A 150 3.33 5.30 3.41
CA ASN A 150 2.95 5.93 2.13
C ASN A 150 1.87 7.00 2.27
N ILE A 151 2.12 8.00 3.14
CA ILE A 151 1.16 9.05 3.48
C ILE A 151 0.80 9.87 2.26
N ARG A 152 -0.51 10.04 2.04
CA ARG A 152 -1.06 10.83 0.94
C ARG A 152 -2.11 11.81 1.44
N GLN A 153 -1.88 13.11 1.18
CA GLN A 153 -2.81 14.17 1.53
C GLN A 153 -3.29 14.07 3.00
N HIS A 154 -4.60 14.03 3.23
CA HIS A 154 -5.25 13.89 4.53
C HIS A 154 -5.79 12.48 4.81
N PHE A 155 -5.50 11.50 3.93
CA PHE A 155 -6.05 10.15 4.00
C PHE A 155 -5.33 9.26 5.01
N TYR A 156 -5.09 9.77 6.21
CA TYR A 156 -4.53 9.04 7.33
C TYR A 156 -5.04 9.58 8.66
N SER A 157 -4.90 8.81 9.71
CA SER A 157 -5.11 9.24 11.09
C SER A 157 -4.10 8.57 12.00
N THR A 158 -3.89 9.14 13.18
CA THR A 158 -3.01 8.55 14.19
C THR A 158 -3.44 7.13 14.53
N ASP A 159 -4.74 6.90 14.73
CA ASP A 159 -5.28 5.57 15.07
C ASP A 159 -5.02 4.54 13.97
N LEU A 160 -5.21 4.92 12.70
CA LEU A 160 -4.91 4.05 11.55
C LEU A 160 -3.44 3.65 11.54
N ILE A 161 -2.55 4.62 11.74
CA ILE A 161 -1.11 4.38 11.73
C ILE A 161 -0.70 3.49 12.90
N VAL A 162 -1.18 3.80 14.12
CA VAL A 162 -0.87 3.01 15.33
C VAL A 162 -1.35 1.57 15.17
N GLU A 163 -2.58 1.36 14.72
CA GLU A 163 -3.13 0.02 14.52
C GLU A 163 -2.34 -0.77 13.46
N SER A 164 -1.96 -0.13 12.36
CA SER A 164 -1.13 -0.77 11.33
C SER A 164 0.27 -1.12 11.85
N LEU A 165 0.89 -0.23 12.63
CA LEU A 165 2.20 -0.48 13.26
C LEU A 165 2.16 -1.65 14.25
N GLN A 166 1.07 -1.80 15.01
CA GLN A 166 0.91 -2.91 15.95
C GLN A 166 0.82 -4.27 15.25
N LYS A 167 0.37 -4.29 13.99
CA LYS A 167 0.26 -5.52 13.19
C LYS A 167 1.48 -5.80 12.33
N ALA A 168 2.31 -4.80 12.06
CA ALA A 168 3.50 -4.91 11.24
C ALA A 168 4.71 -5.43 12.01
N ASN A 169 5.59 -6.15 11.32
CA ASN A 169 6.95 -6.45 11.79
C ASN A 169 8.02 -5.79 10.92
N VAL A 170 7.61 -5.13 9.83
CA VAL A 170 8.45 -4.30 8.96
C VAL A 170 7.72 -3.00 8.66
N LEU A 171 8.37 -1.86 8.85
CA LEU A 171 7.87 -0.55 8.48
C LEU A 171 8.69 0.01 7.30
N LYS A 172 8.02 0.41 6.22
CA LYS A 172 8.61 1.16 5.12
C LYS A 172 8.10 2.60 5.19
N LEU A 173 9.02 3.55 5.10
CA LEU A 173 8.75 4.98 5.03
C LEU A 173 9.84 5.71 4.24
N ASN A 174 9.59 6.93 3.85
CA ASN A 174 10.56 7.84 3.24
C ASN A 174 11.06 8.90 4.24
N GLU A 175 12.01 9.75 3.80
CA GLU A 175 12.64 10.78 4.63
C GLU A 175 11.63 11.81 5.17
N ASP A 176 10.60 12.16 4.38
CA ASP A 176 9.60 13.16 4.74
C ASP A 176 8.54 12.59 5.71
N GLU A 177 8.30 11.30 5.65
CA GLU A 177 7.33 10.60 6.50
C GLU A 177 7.86 10.39 7.93
N LEU A 178 9.17 10.30 8.12
CA LEU A 178 9.79 10.06 9.42
C LEU A 178 9.49 11.19 10.43
N PRO A 179 9.72 12.48 10.12
CA PRO A 179 9.39 13.58 11.04
C PRO A 179 7.90 13.64 11.37
N LEU A 180 7.05 13.37 10.38
CA LEU A 180 5.61 13.35 10.57
C LEU A 180 5.20 12.23 11.52
N LEU A 181 5.76 11.03 11.37
CA LEU A 181 5.47 9.90 12.24
C LEU A 181 5.94 10.17 13.69
N ILE A 182 7.12 10.75 13.87
CA ILE A 182 7.64 11.19 15.19
C ILE A 182 6.63 12.14 15.84
N SER A 183 6.14 13.13 15.10
CA SER A 183 5.16 14.09 15.60
C SER A 183 3.82 13.44 15.95
N LEU A 184 3.29 12.60 15.07
CA LEU A 184 2.00 11.91 15.26
C LEU A 184 2.00 11.01 16.50
N LEU A 185 3.11 10.33 16.75
CA LEU A 185 3.27 9.39 17.86
C LEU A 185 3.82 10.06 19.13
N SER A 186 4.07 11.37 19.10
CA SER A 186 4.69 12.13 20.20
C SER A 186 6.00 11.49 20.71
N LEU A 187 6.81 10.97 19.78
CA LEU A 187 8.06 10.33 20.11
C LEU A 187 9.13 11.37 20.44
N SER A 188 9.98 11.08 21.44
CA SER A 188 11.14 11.92 21.73
C SER A 188 12.17 11.83 20.61
N THR A 189 12.74 12.96 20.21
CA THR A 189 13.83 13.01 19.22
C THR A 189 15.17 12.47 19.77
N ASP A 190 15.28 12.29 21.09
CA ASP A 190 16.42 11.63 21.73
C ASP A 190 16.38 10.10 21.57
N CYS A 191 15.84 9.64 20.45
CA CYS A 191 15.44 8.27 20.13
C CYS A 191 16.55 7.22 20.04
N VAL A 192 17.68 7.41 20.68
CA VAL A 192 18.66 6.35 20.87
C VAL A 192 18.17 5.29 21.88
N GLU A 193 17.17 5.59 22.69
CA GLU A 193 16.63 4.68 23.72
C GLU A 193 15.24 4.09 23.43
N LEU A 194 14.62 4.39 22.31
CA LEU A 194 13.37 3.74 21.92
C LEU A 194 13.65 2.30 21.43
N SER A 195 14.46 1.62 22.20
CA SER A 195 14.69 0.21 22.07
C SER A 195 13.58 -0.55 22.80
N GLN A 196 13.00 -1.41 22.22
CA GLN A 196 13.04 -2.83 22.38
C GLN A 196 11.94 -3.62 21.68
N ASN A 197 10.83 -3.05 21.20
CA ASN A 197 9.84 -3.88 20.52
C ASN A 197 9.25 -3.35 19.20
N SER A 198 9.33 -2.04 18.93
CA SER A 198 8.78 -1.47 17.67
C SER A 198 9.75 -0.58 16.90
N LEU A 199 10.75 -0.04 17.53
CA LEU A 199 11.69 0.92 16.92
C LEU A 199 13.01 0.32 16.42
N LEU A 200 13.36 -0.90 16.77
CA LEU A 200 14.47 -1.62 16.12
C LEU A 200 14.22 -1.81 14.62
N VAL A 201 12.95 -1.94 14.24
CA VAL A 201 12.51 -1.96 12.85
C VAL A 201 12.70 -0.59 12.19
N PHE A 202 12.47 0.50 12.91
CA PHE A 202 12.69 1.88 12.49
C PHE A 202 14.14 2.17 12.09
N ALA A 203 15.09 1.82 12.94
CA ALA A 203 16.51 2.02 12.69
C ALA A 203 17.02 1.16 11.52
N GLN A 204 16.52 -0.05 11.38
CA GLN A 204 16.92 -0.98 10.34
C GLN A 204 16.38 -0.58 8.96
N ILE A 205 15.17 -0.03 8.88
CA ILE A 205 14.58 0.44 7.63
C ILE A 205 15.20 1.77 7.18
N CYS A 206 15.46 2.70 8.08
CA CYS A 206 16.20 3.92 7.76
C CYS A 206 17.60 3.59 7.20
N TYR A 207 18.28 2.56 7.72
CA TYR A 207 19.60 2.14 7.25
C TYR A 207 19.57 1.53 5.85
N ILE A 208 18.51 0.82 5.50
CA ILE A 208 18.36 0.21 4.16
C ILE A 208 18.03 1.28 3.10
N HIS A 209 17.32 2.33 3.46
CA HIS A 209 16.87 3.36 2.50
C HIS A 209 17.85 4.53 2.34
N THR A 210 18.64 4.81 3.37
CA THR A 210 19.70 5.84 3.30
C THR A 210 21.01 5.32 2.72
N GLY A 211 21.07 4.11 2.16
CA GLY A 211 22.24 3.50 1.53
C GLY A 211 23.00 4.43 0.59
N ARG A 212 23.59 5.49 1.12
CA ARG A 212 24.71 6.19 0.52
C ARG A 212 25.93 5.34 0.82
N SER A 213 26.37 4.58 -0.18
CA SER A 213 27.75 4.15 -0.25
C SER A 213 28.64 5.37 -0.03
N THR A 214 29.40 5.35 1.04
CA THR A 214 30.63 6.13 1.17
C THR A 214 31.60 5.77 0.04
#